data_22c06db4e06f55f4d2dc03eb2ca5c5b0
#
_entry.id   22c06db4e06f55f4d2dc03eb2ca5c5b0
#
_cell.length_a   1.000
_cell.length_b   1.000
_cell.length_c   1.000
_cell.angle_alpha   90.00
_cell.angle_beta   90.00
_cell.angle_gamma   90.00
#
_symmetry.space_group_name_H-M   'P 1'
#
loop_
_entity.id
_entity.type
_entity.pdbx_description
1 polymer ?
#
loop_
_entity_poly.entity_id
_entity_poly.type
_entity_poly.pdbx_seq_one_letter_code
_entity_poly.pdbx_strand_id
1 'polypeptide(L)'
;MTPPPAPQIPVVVLAGFLGSGKTTLLNHLLRNRAGNRIGVIVNDFGAIEIDAMTVAGQVGSTVSLGDGCLCCAVDASELDDFLSTLTRPATRLDVIVIEASGLAEPQELVRMVLASDNPRVRYGGLVEVVDAAEFLDTRERHPEIGRHLTVADLVVLNKTDRVPEARLEAVREAVVASGSRAAVVGAVHGRIDPGLIFDPVLRPEEDDAVRQLTFEDLLRETGREADGGHPDHLHTGYESVSFTSDVPMDPRRFMAFLDSRPAGLYRIKGFADFGAGDPANTYALHAVGGFLRFVPRPWARDEPRRTQLVLIGSGIDAEALHKELADCRVIPHQGLTDGPEASYEDGSGGPETAGQGWADAGDAGQDAADERERGMWGVLRYVRQPDED
;
A
#
# COMPACT_ATOMS: atom_id res chain seq x y z
N MET A 1 25.78 4.05 -14.56
CA MET A 1 24.83 4.13 -13.46
C MET A 1 23.48 4.51 -14.05
N THR A 2 22.56 3.60 -14.07
CA THR A 2 21.18 3.88 -14.48
C THR A 2 20.56 4.81 -13.43
N PRO A 3 19.91 5.92 -13.80
CA PRO A 3 19.25 6.78 -12.82
C PRO A 3 18.18 5.98 -12.07
N PRO A 4 17.94 6.30 -10.79
CA PRO A 4 16.90 5.63 -10.04
C PRO A 4 15.55 5.81 -10.77
N PRO A 5 14.69 4.79 -10.79
CA PRO A 5 13.39 4.89 -11.43
C PRO A 5 12.61 6.07 -10.85
N ALA A 6 11.94 6.82 -11.71
CA ALA A 6 11.11 7.95 -11.28
C ALA A 6 10.04 7.48 -10.28
N PRO A 7 9.73 8.27 -9.25
CA PRO A 7 8.71 7.91 -8.28
C PRO A 7 7.36 7.72 -8.99
N GLN A 8 6.68 6.61 -8.66
CA GLN A 8 5.40 6.29 -9.28
C GLN A 8 4.26 6.99 -8.53
N ILE A 9 3.32 7.51 -9.29
CA ILE A 9 2.14 8.22 -8.81
C ILE A 9 1.04 7.19 -8.51
N PRO A 10 0.53 7.09 -7.28
CA PRO A 10 -0.59 6.22 -6.95
C PRO A 10 -1.86 6.71 -7.64
N VAL A 11 -2.62 5.79 -8.21
CA VAL A 11 -3.95 6.01 -8.79
C VAL A 11 -4.98 5.39 -7.86
N VAL A 12 -5.78 6.23 -7.21
CA VAL A 12 -6.84 5.82 -6.27
C VAL A 12 -8.17 5.84 -7.02
N VAL A 13 -8.93 4.77 -6.93
CA VAL A 13 -10.29 4.68 -7.47
C VAL A 13 -11.27 4.98 -6.34
N LEU A 14 -12.13 5.99 -6.54
CA LEU A 14 -13.18 6.37 -5.63
C LEU A 14 -14.53 5.94 -6.21
N ALA A 15 -15.13 4.92 -5.61
CA ALA A 15 -16.39 4.34 -6.02
C ALA A 15 -17.48 4.44 -4.95
N GLY A 16 -18.69 4.03 -5.27
CA GLY A 16 -19.85 4.03 -4.37
C GLY A 16 -21.14 4.33 -5.13
N PHE A 17 -22.26 3.88 -4.59
CA PHE A 17 -23.56 4.07 -5.20
C PHE A 17 -23.96 5.54 -5.34
N LEU A 18 -24.99 5.82 -6.16
CA LEU A 18 -25.52 7.17 -6.36
C LEU A 18 -25.88 7.82 -5.01
N GLY A 19 -25.46 9.06 -4.81
CA GLY A 19 -25.76 9.83 -3.62
C GLY A 19 -24.98 9.41 -2.35
N SER A 20 -24.05 8.45 -2.41
CA SER A 20 -23.24 8.03 -1.25
C SER A 20 -22.31 9.14 -0.73
N GLY A 21 -21.95 10.12 -1.57
CA GLY A 21 -21.12 11.26 -1.21
C GLY A 21 -19.68 11.17 -1.72
N LYS A 22 -19.43 10.47 -2.85
CA LYS A 22 -18.12 10.40 -3.52
C LYS A 22 -17.54 11.78 -3.80
N THR A 23 -18.26 12.62 -4.53
CA THR A 23 -17.85 13.98 -4.86
C THR A 23 -17.64 14.84 -3.62
N THR A 24 -18.42 14.62 -2.55
CA THR A 24 -18.25 15.32 -1.27
C THR A 24 -16.91 14.93 -0.62
N LEU A 25 -16.60 13.62 -0.60
CA LEU A 25 -15.31 13.11 -0.11
C LEU A 25 -14.16 13.63 -0.99
N LEU A 26 -14.28 13.56 -2.31
CA LEU A 26 -13.26 14.08 -3.23
C LEU A 26 -12.99 15.57 -2.98
N ASN A 27 -14.03 16.37 -2.85
CA ASN A 27 -13.89 17.80 -2.54
C ASN A 27 -13.24 18.05 -1.16
N HIS A 28 -13.52 17.19 -0.17
CA HIS A 28 -12.83 17.24 1.13
C HIS A 28 -11.34 16.97 0.98
N LEU A 29 -10.95 15.93 0.24
CA LEU A 29 -9.55 15.58 -0.03
C LEU A 29 -8.82 16.68 -0.78
N LEU A 30 -9.48 17.33 -1.76
CA LEU A 30 -8.90 18.43 -2.52
C LEU A 30 -8.65 19.69 -1.68
N ARG A 31 -9.46 19.92 -0.65
CA ARG A 31 -9.26 21.03 0.31
C ARG A 31 -8.18 20.71 1.35
N ASN A 32 -8.06 19.45 1.72
CA ASN A 32 -7.14 18.95 2.76
C ASN A 32 -6.07 18.05 2.12
N ARG A 33 -5.24 18.64 1.27
CA ARG A 33 -4.29 17.91 0.40
C ARG A 33 -3.09 17.32 1.13
N ALA A 34 -2.86 17.65 2.39
CA ALA A 34 -1.65 17.26 3.12
C ALA A 34 -0.34 17.54 2.31
N GLY A 35 -0.28 18.68 1.62
CA GLY A 35 0.84 19.07 0.74
C GLY A 35 0.86 18.40 -0.64
N ASN A 36 -0.04 17.45 -0.93
CA ASN A 36 -0.09 16.75 -2.22
C ASN A 36 -0.65 17.59 -3.36
N ARG A 37 -0.17 17.34 -4.56
CA ARG A 37 -0.76 17.78 -5.83
C ARG A 37 -1.61 16.65 -6.38
N ILE A 38 -2.93 16.85 -6.38
CA ILE A 38 -3.91 15.83 -6.74
C ILE A 38 -4.38 16.08 -8.16
N GLY A 39 -4.19 15.10 -9.05
CA GLY A 39 -4.86 15.01 -10.34
C GLY A 39 -6.20 14.31 -10.16
N VAL A 40 -7.22 14.73 -10.89
CA VAL A 40 -8.56 14.14 -10.79
C VAL A 40 -9.07 13.78 -12.17
N ILE A 41 -9.59 12.57 -12.29
CA ILE A 41 -10.40 12.11 -13.43
C ILE A 41 -11.81 11.91 -12.88
N VAL A 42 -12.79 12.65 -13.40
CA VAL A 42 -14.20 12.52 -13.01
C VAL A 42 -14.94 11.78 -14.12
N ASN A 43 -15.63 10.73 -13.73
CA ASN A 43 -16.43 9.91 -14.63
C ASN A 43 -17.90 10.01 -14.20
N ASP A 44 -18.66 10.87 -14.86
CA ASP A 44 -20.08 11.05 -14.54
C ASP A 44 -21.02 10.70 -15.70
N PHE A 45 -22.18 10.13 -15.34
CA PHE A 45 -23.27 9.84 -16.27
C PHE A 45 -24.13 11.10 -16.45
N GLY A 46 -23.98 11.81 -17.57
CA GLY A 46 -24.91 12.89 -17.91
C GLY A 46 -24.36 14.00 -18.78
N ALA A 47 -25.23 14.62 -19.56
CA ALA A 47 -24.92 15.74 -20.46
C ALA A 47 -24.58 17.05 -19.72
N ILE A 48 -24.52 17.05 -18.38
CA ILE A 48 -24.20 18.23 -17.57
C ILE A 48 -23.10 17.81 -16.58
N GLU A 49 -21.89 18.30 -16.81
CA GLU A 49 -20.68 18.08 -16.00
C GLU A 49 -20.72 18.86 -14.65
N ILE A 50 -21.81 18.71 -13.87
CA ILE A 50 -21.99 19.49 -12.64
C ILE A 50 -20.89 19.12 -11.62
N ASP A 51 -20.57 17.86 -11.49
CA ASP A 51 -19.55 17.39 -10.53
C ASP A 51 -18.14 17.76 -11.00
N ALA A 52 -17.86 17.63 -12.31
CA ALA A 52 -16.61 18.10 -12.90
C ALA A 52 -16.41 19.62 -12.73
N MET A 53 -17.47 20.42 -12.90
CA MET A 53 -17.41 21.85 -12.66
C MET A 53 -17.17 22.20 -11.18
N THR A 54 -17.74 21.43 -10.25
CA THR A 54 -17.55 21.63 -8.81
C THR A 54 -16.09 21.36 -8.41
N VAL A 55 -15.44 20.38 -9.03
CA VAL A 55 -14.04 20.02 -8.80
C VAL A 55 -13.09 20.96 -9.56
N ALA A 56 -13.39 21.28 -10.82
CA ALA A 56 -12.53 22.09 -11.70
C ALA A 56 -12.25 23.52 -11.16
N GLY A 57 -13.19 24.09 -10.44
CA GLY A 57 -13.00 25.42 -9.81
C GLY A 57 -11.89 25.46 -8.75
N GLN A 58 -11.32 24.34 -8.36
CA GLN A 58 -10.36 24.22 -7.26
C GLN A 58 -8.99 23.62 -7.64
N VAL A 59 -8.84 23.06 -8.84
CA VAL A 59 -7.62 22.34 -9.24
C VAL A 59 -7.17 22.74 -10.64
N GLY A 60 -5.90 23.14 -10.76
CA GLY A 60 -5.30 23.49 -12.06
C GLY A 60 -5.01 22.31 -12.99
N SER A 61 -5.40 21.09 -12.64
CA SER A 61 -5.12 19.86 -13.38
C SER A 61 -6.29 18.87 -13.28
N THR A 62 -7.49 19.32 -13.63
CA THR A 62 -8.68 18.45 -13.74
C THR A 62 -8.87 18.08 -15.20
N VAL A 63 -9.00 16.82 -15.50
CA VAL A 63 -9.40 16.31 -16.81
C VAL A 63 -10.81 15.77 -16.67
N SER A 64 -11.77 16.42 -17.33
CA SER A 64 -13.14 15.93 -17.43
C SER A 64 -13.29 15.07 -18.68
N LEU A 65 -13.91 13.91 -18.53
CA LEU A 65 -14.25 13.01 -19.62
C LEU A 65 -15.64 13.42 -20.12
N GLY A 66 -15.68 14.26 -21.16
CA GLY A 66 -16.92 14.58 -21.85
C GLY A 66 -17.49 13.35 -22.55
N ASP A 67 -18.83 13.23 -22.55
CA ASP A 67 -19.62 12.31 -23.38
C ASP A 67 -19.51 10.81 -23.14
N GLY A 68 -19.15 10.31 -21.95
CA GLY A 68 -19.22 8.87 -21.71
C GLY A 68 -18.78 8.41 -20.32
N CYS A 69 -19.34 7.29 -19.87
CA CYS A 69 -18.89 6.61 -18.65
C CYS A 69 -17.61 5.82 -18.96
N LEU A 70 -16.52 6.03 -18.19
CA LEU A 70 -15.26 5.25 -18.30
C LEU A 70 -15.51 3.73 -18.33
N CYS A 71 -16.49 3.25 -17.57
CA CYS A 71 -16.83 1.82 -17.51
C CYS A 71 -17.66 1.30 -18.69
N CYS A 72 -18.24 2.20 -19.53
CA CYS A 72 -19.13 1.81 -20.62
C CYS A 72 -18.64 2.23 -22.01
N ALA A 73 -17.74 3.23 -22.09
CA ALA A 73 -17.33 3.83 -23.36
C ALA A 73 -15.82 3.99 -23.52
N VAL A 74 -15.02 3.92 -22.44
CA VAL A 74 -13.57 4.10 -22.45
C VAL A 74 -12.92 2.72 -22.35
N ASP A 75 -12.06 2.40 -23.28
CA ASP A 75 -11.22 1.20 -23.19
C ASP A 75 -9.93 1.49 -22.37
N ALA A 76 -9.15 0.44 -22.10
CA ALA A 76 -7.93 0.57 -21.32
C ALA A 76 -6.91 1.54 -21.95
N SER A 77 -6.91 1.67 -23.29
CA SER A 77 -5.99 2.56 -24.02
C SER A 77 -6.32 4.03 -23.80
N GLU A 78 -7.59 4.38 -23.71
CA GLU A 78 -8.04 5.75 -23.48
C GLU A 78 -7.72 6.20 -22.04
N LEU A 79 -7.90 5.31 -21.05
CA LEU A 79 -7.45 5.58 -19.68
C LEU A 79 -5.93 5.81 -19.63
N ASP A 80 -5.14 5.01 -20.36
CA ASP A 80 -3.69 5.18 -20.43
C ASP A 80 -3.28 6.51 -21.05
N ASP A 81 -4.00 7.01 -22.05
CA ASP A 81 -3.77 8.34 -22.64
C ASP A 81 -3.99 9.45 -21.61
N PHE A 82 -5.05 9.35 -20.80
CA PHE A 82 -5.29 10.30 -19.70
C PHE A 82 -4.21 10.20 -18.63
N LEU A 83 -3.86 9.01 -18.19
CA LEU A 83 -2.80 8.79 -17.23
C LEU A 83 -1.46 9.32 -17.75
N SER A 84 -1.15 9.09 -19.03
CA SER A 84 0.05 9.59 -19.67
C SER A 84 0.10 11.13 -19.70
N THR A 85 -1.05 11.76 -19.91
CA THR A 85 -1.16 13.21 -19.87
C THR A 85 -0.95 13.77 -18.46
N LEU A 86 -1.57 13.17 -17.46
CA LEU A 86 -1.46 13.58 -16.05
C LEU A 86 -0.08 13.30 -15.45
N THR A 87 0.62 12.27 -15.92
CA THR A 87 1.94 11.88 -15.40
C THR A 87 3.12 12.55 -16.09
N ARG A 88 2.88 13.53 -16.98
CA ARG A 88 3.97 14.33 -17.58
C ARG A 88 4.80 15.00 -16.50
N PRO A 89 6.13 15.08 -16.63
CA PRO A 89 7.00 15.68 -15.61
C PRO A 89 6.62 17.11 -15.23
N ALA A 90 6.01 17.84 -16.15
CA ALA A 90 5.58 19.22 -15.91
C ALA A 90 4.40 19.33 -14.93
N THR A 91 3.56 18.31 -14.81
CA THR A 91 2.36 18.31 -13.93
C THR A 91 2.73 18.13 -12.47
N ARG A 92 3.85 17.42 -12.18
CA ARG A 92 4.38 17.16 -10.82
C ARG A 92 3.31 16.67 -9.85
N LEU A 93 2.40 15.80 -10.28
CA LEU A 93 1.37 15.20 -9.43
C LEU A 93 1.98 14.22 -8.44
N ASP A 94 1.37 14.14 -7.25
CA ASP A 94 1.76 13.21 -6.20
C ASP A 94 0.76 12.05 -6.08
N VAL A 95 -0.50 12.29 -6.51
CA VAL A 95 -1.57 11.28 -6.53
C VAL A 95 -2.58 11.60 -7.64
N ILE A 96 -3.18 10.59 -8.22
CA ILE A 96 -4.33 10.70 -9.14
C ILE A 96 -5.53 10.03 -8.48
N VAL A 97 -6.68 10.68 -8.49
CA VAL A 97 -7.96 10.13 -8.02
C VAL A 97 -8.91 10.02 -9.21
N ILE A 98 -9.45 8.81 -9.42
CA ILE A 98 -10.49 8.56 -10.42
C ILE A 98 -11.81 8.43 -9.67
N GLU A 99 -12.74 9.36 -9.86
CA GLU A 99 -14.10 9.23 -9.35
C GLU A 99 -14.94 8.42 -10.34
N ALA A 100 -15.39 7.25 -9.91
CA ALA A 100 -16.27 6.39 -10.68
C ALA A 100 -17.71 6.90 -10.66
N SER A 101 -18.45 6.71 -11.76
CA SER A 101 -19.90 6.90 -11.77
C SER A 101 -20.56 6.03 -10.70
N GLY A 102 -21.66 6.52 -10.13
CA GLY A 102 -22.41 5.79 -9.10
C GLY A 102 -23.07 4.49 -9.58
N LEU A 103 -23.07 4.22 -10.89
CA LEU A 103 -23.56 2.99 -11.52
C LEU A 103 -22.44 2.17 -12.16
N ALA A 104 -21.18 2.61 -12.02
CA ALA A 104 -20.03 1.92 -12.58
C ALA A 104 -19.71 0.63 -11.81
N GLU A 105 -19.19 -0.36 -12.52
CA GLU A 105 -18.56 -1.55 -11.92
C GLU A 105 -17.12 -1.21 -11.53
N PRO A 106 -16.80 -1.00 -10.23
CA PRO A 106 -15.50 -0.52 -9.81
C PRO A 106 -14.38 -1.51 -10.13
N GLN A 107 -14.69 -2.81 -10.24
CA GLN A 107 -13.72 -3.84 -10.62
C GLN A 107 -13.09 -3.59 -11.99
N GLU A 108 -13.84 -3.05 -12.95
CA GLU A 108 -13.33 -2.78 -14.29
C GLU A 108 -12.33 -1.64 -14.28
N LEU A 109 -12.61 -0.56 -13.54
CA LEU A 109 -11.66 0.53 -13.35
C LEU A 109 -10.37 0.06 -12.67
N VAL A 110 -10.49 -0.76 -11.63
CA VAL A 110 -9.33 -1.35 -10.95
C VAL A 110 -8.51 -2.19 -11.93
N ARG A 111 -9.16 -3.03 -12.76
CA ARG A 111 -8.46 -3.83 -13.78
C ARG A 111 -7.73 -2.96 -14.79
N MET A 112 -8.35 -1.87 -15.28
CA MET A 112 -7.72 -0.94 -16.20
C MET A 112 -6.49 -0.28 -15.58
N VAL A 113 -6.58 0.17 -14.32
CA VAL A 113 -5.43 0.75 -13.61
C VAL A 113 -4.31 -0.26 -13.41
N LEU A 114 -4.64 -1.51 -13.06
CA LEU A 114 -3.65 -2.58 -12.88
C LEU A 114 -3.02 -3.04 -14.20
N ALA A 115 -3.76 -2.96 -15.31
CA ALA A 115 -3.31 -3.33 -16.64
C ALA A 115 -2.58 -2.19 -17.37
N SER A 116 -2.51 -1.00 -16.78
CA SER A 116 -1.84 0.16 -17.38
C SER A 116 -0.36 -0.11 -17.62
N ASP A 117 0.11 0.13 -18.84
CA ASP A 117 1.52 0.05 -19.22
C ASP A 117 2.33 1.29 -18.83
N ASN A 118 1.68 2.32 -18.29
CA ASN A 118 2.35 3.55 -17.88
C ASN A 118 3.31 3.30 -16.71
N PRO A 119 4.64 3.42 -16.90
CA PRO A 119 5.62 3.11 -15.85
C PRO A 119 5.59 4.09 -14.68
N ARG A 120 4.92 5.22 -14.84
CA ARG A 120 4.85 6.29 -13.83
C ARG A 120 3.67 6.16 -12.89
N VAL A 121 2.76 5.21 -13.11
CA VAL A 121 1.61 4.98 -12.24
C VAL A 121 1.75 3.67 -11.48
N ARG A 122 1.07 3.63 -10.34
CA ARG A 122 0.85 2.42 -9.56
C ARG A 122 -0.56 2.43 -8.99
N TYR A 123 -1.10 1.27 -8.72
CA TYR A 123 -2.37 1.16 -8.03
C TYR A 123 -2.28 1.75 -6.62
N GLY A 124 -3.22 2.62 -6.27
CA GLY A 124 -3.30 3.36 -5.01
C GLY A 124 -4.42 2.89 -4.07
N GLY A 125 -5.31 2.00 -4.56
CA GLY A 125 -6.42 1.43 -3.80
C GLY A 125 -7.79 1.80 -4.35
N LEU A 126 -8.78 0.96 -4.01
CA LEU A 126 -10.22 1.18 -4.25
C LEU A 126 -10.89 1.62 -2.94
N VAL A 127 -11.43 2.83 -2.94
CA VAL A 127 -12.20 3.41 -1.84
C VAL A 127 -13.68 3.34 -2.19
N GLU A 128 -14.45 2.53 -1.47
CA GLU A 128 -15.90 2.42 -1.65
C GLU A 128 -16.64 3.29 -0.64
N VAL A 129 -17.39 4.27 -1.12
CA VAL A 129 -18.19 5.17 -0.28
C VAL A 129 -19.60 4.64 -0.13
N VAL A 130 -20.01 4.37 1.09
CA VAL A 130 -21.30 3.80 1.47
C VAL A 130 -22.11 4.83 2.24
N ASP A 131 -23.38 5.05 1.85
CA ASP A 131 -24.33 5.86 2.63
C ASP A 131 -24.86 5.03 3.82
N ALA A 132 -24.40 5.35 5.03
CA ALA A 132 -24.80 4.61 6.23
C ALA A 132 -26.33 4.63 6.49
N ALA A 133 -27.03 5.66 6.02
CA ALA A 133 -28.47 5.77 6.20
C ALA A 133 -29.27 4.88 5.23
N GLU A 134 -28.81 4.77 3.98
CA GLU A 134 -29.55 4.14 2.91
C GLU A 134 -29.01 2.74 2.54
N PHE A 135 -27.87 2.34 3.05
CA PHE A 135 -27.13 1.15 2.58
C PHE A 135 -27.92 -0.14 2.66
N LEU A 136 -28.55 -0.43 3.80
CA LEU A 136 -29.27 -1.70 4.00
C LEU A 136 -30.42 -1.84 2.99
N ASP A 137 -31.21 -0.77 2.83
CA ASP A 137 -32.35 -0.73 1.91
C ASP A 137 -31.90 -0.70 0.44
N THR A 138 -30.78 -0.06 0.16
CA THR A 138 -30.18 -0.01 -1.19
C THR A 138 -29.63 -1.37 -1.58
N ARG A 139 -28.93 -2.06 -0.68
CA ARG A 139 -28.36 -3.39 -0.92
C ARG A 139 -29.45 -4.44 -1.21
N GLU A 140 -30.62 -4.35 -0.57
CA GLU A 140 -31.73 -5.26 -0.87
C GLU A 140 -32.24 -5.08 -2.31
N ARG A 141 -32.29 -3.84 -2.80
CA ARG A 141 -32.71 -3.51 -4.17
C ARG A 141 -31.62 -3.69 -5.21
N HIS A 142 -30.36 -3.60 -4.81
CA HIS A 142 -29.16 -3.63 -5.62
C HIS A 142 -28.12 -4.59 -5.05
N PRO A 143 -28.29 -5.92 -5.21
CA PRO A 143 -27.39 -6.93 -4.65
C PRO A 143 -25.95 -6.84 -5.16
N GLU A 144 -25.74 -6.19 -6.34
CA GLU A 144 -24.43 -5.95 -6.92
C GLU A 144 -23.52 -5.13 -6.00
N ILE A 145 -24.07 -4.24 -5.17
CA ILE A 145 -23.30 -3.45 -4.20
C ILE A 145 -22.48 -4.34 -3.24
N GLY A 146 -23.02 -5.53 -2.90
CA GLY A 146 -22.29 -6.51 -2.09
C GLY A 146 -20.99 -6.97 -2.75
N ARG A 147 -20.96 -7.08 -4.09
CA ARG A 147 -19.74 -7.44 -4.85
C ARG A 147 -18.72 -6.30 -4.85
N HIS A 148 -19.17 -5.04 -4.92
CA HIS A 148 -18.28 -3.88 -4.85
C HIS A 148 -17.52 -3.86 -3.53
N LEU A 149 -18.17 -4.20 -2.42
CA LEU A 149 -17.53 -4.28 -1.10
C LEU A 149 -16.46 -5.38 -1.00
N THR A 150 -16.59 -6.49 -1.75
CA THR A 150 -15.59 -7.57 -1.69
C THR A 150 -14.26 -7.21 -2.35
N VAL A 151 -14.26 -6.23 -3.24
CA VAL A 151 -13.06 -5.78 -3.95
C VAL A 151 -12.54 -4.45 -3.43
N ALA A 152 -13.28 -3.79 -2.54
CA ALA A 152 -12.84 -2.56 -1.89
C ALA A 152 -11.63 -2.82 -1.00
N ASP A 153 -10.68 -1.89 -0.99
CA ASP A 153 -9.54 -1.88 -0.08
C ASP A 153 -9.86 -1.05 1.17
N LEU A 154 -10.66 0.00 1.02
CA LEU A 154 -11.17 0.85 2.08
C LEU A 154 -12.67 1.09 1.88
N VAL A 155 -13.46 0.93 2.94
CA VAL A 155 -14.87 1.30 2.96
C VAL A 155 -15.07 2.54 3.83
N VAL A 156 -15.64 3.59 3.25
CA VAL A 156 -15.99 4.82 3.96
C VAL A 156 -17.50 4.84 4.20
N LEU A 157 -17.92 4.59 5.46
CA LEU A 157 -19.30 4.73 5.87
C LEU A 157 -19.61 6.23 6.07
N ASN A 158 -20.13 6.86 5.03
CA ASN A 158 -20.46 8.29 5.05
C ASN A 158 -21.85 8.52 5.64
N LYS A 159 -22.12 9.75 6.08
CA LYS A 159 -23.36 10.21 6.69
C LYS A 159 -23.71 9.49 7.99
N THR A 160 -22.68 9.13 8.78
CA THR A 160 -22.85 8.45 10.06
C THR A 160 -23.63 9.29 11.07
N ASP A 161 -23.64 10.61 10.92
CA ASP A 161 -24.45 11.56 11.71
C ASP A 161 -25.98 11.42 11.51
N ARG A 162 -26.41 10.71 10.47
CA ARG A 162 -27.82 10.55 10.13
C ARG A 162 -28.46 9.27 10.68
N VAL A 163 -27.67 8.43 11.35
CA VAL A 163 -28.12 7.13 11.84
C VAL A 163 -27.74 6.93 13.31
N PRO A 164 -28.57 6.23 14.09
CA PRO A 164 -28.20 5.83 15.43
C PRO A 164 -27.11 4.75 15.39
N GLU A 165 -26.34 4.61 16.46
CA GLU A 165 -25.21 3.66 16.58
C GLU A 165 -25.62 2.22 16.25
N ALA A 166 -26.79 1.78 16.74
CA ALA A 166 -27.28 0.42 16.45
C ALA A 166 -27.47 0.16 14.94
N ARG A 167 -27.88 1.16 14.14
CA ARG A 167 -27.97 1.03 12.68
C ARG A 167 -26.60 1.06 12.04
N LEU A 168 -25.68 1.90 12.57
CA LEU A 168 -24.32 1.95 12.08
C LEU A 168 -23.63 0.60 12.28
N GLU A 169 -23.81 -0.04 13.41
CA GLU A 169 -23.27 -1.38 13.69
C GLU A 169 -23.88 -2.43 12.74
N ALA A 170 -25.20 -2.40 12.51
CA ALA A 170 -25.83 -3.28 11.52
C ALA A 170 -25.26 -3.08 10.10
N VAL A 171 -24.90 -1.85 9.73
CA VAL A 171 -24.23 -1.59 8.44
C VAL A 171 -22.83 -2.18 8.43
N ARG A 172 -22.03 -2.05 9.51
CA ARG A 172 -20.71 -2.67 9.65
C ARG A 172 -20.80 -4.19 9.52
N GLU A 173 -21.71 -4.82 10.25
CA GLU A 173 -21.97 -6.26 10.17
C GLU A 173 -22.33 -6.68 8.74
N ALA A 174 -23.15 -5.89 8.05
CA ALA A 174 -23.57 -6.18 6.68
C ALA A 174 -22.41 -6.05 5.68
N VAL A 175 -21.46 -5.12 5.91
CA VAL A 175 -20.22 -5.01 5.12
C VAL A 175 -19.35 -6.25 5.34
N VAL A 176 -19.14 -6.66 6.58
CA VAL A 176 -18.38 -7.89 6.90
C VAL A 176 -19.04 -9.13 6.33
N ALA A 177 -20.37 -9.25 6.47
CA ALA A 177 -21.16 -10.38 5.94
C ALA A 177 -21.15 -10.46 4.41
N SER A 178 -20.79 -9.38 3.69
CA SER A 178 -20.59 -9.45 2.24
C SER A 178 -19.29 -10.17 1.84
N GLY A 179 -18.43 -10.52 2.81
CA GLY A 179 -17.08 -11.08 2.58
C GLY A 179 -16.00 -10.03 2.36
N SER A 180 -16.30 -8.76 2.62
CA SER A 180 -15.30 -7.68 2.57
C SER A 180 -14.21 -7.87 3.63
N ARG A 181 -12.96 -7.66 3.24
CA ARG A 181 -11.80 -7.60 4.14
C ARG A 181 -11.26 -6.18 4.31
N ALA A 182 -11.93 -5.22 3.69
CA ALA A 182 -11.53 -3.82 3.71
C ALA A 182 -11.56 -3.25 5.13
N ALA A 183 -10.68 -2.29 5.38
CA ALA A 183 -10.83 -1.41 6.54
C ALA A 183 -12.12 -0.60 6.41
N VAL A 184 -12.84 -0.40 7.53
CA VAL A 184 -14.10 0.33 7.55
C VAL A 184 -13.96 1.55 8.45
N VAL A 185 -14.12 2.74 7.87
CA VAL A 185 -14.02 4.01 8.59
C VAL A 185 -15.32 4.81 8.48
N GLY A 186 -15.69 5.49 9.56
CA GLY A 186 -16.86 6.37 9.58
C GLY A 186 -16.51 7.76 9.04
N ALA A 187 -17.48 8.42 8.39
CA ALA A 187 -17.35 9.79 7.93
C ALA A 187 -18.66 10.57 8.08
N VAL A 188 -18.51 11.87 8.35
CA VAL A 188 -19.58 12.85 8.33
C VAL A 188 -19.25 13.86 7.23
N HIS A 189 -20.18 14.08 6.30
CA HIS A 189 -19.96 14.94 5.14
C HIS A 189 -18.68 14.63 4.34
N GLY A 190 -18.36 13.33 4.18
CA GLY A 190 -17.19 12.87 3.45
C GLY A 190 -15.86 13.25 4.12
N ARG A 191 -15.84 13.63 5.38
CA ARG A 191 -14.61 14.02 6.09
C ARG A 191 -13.91 12.78 6.64
N ILE A 192 -12.76 12.49 6.12
CA ILE A 192 -11.81 11.48 6.60
C ILE A 192 -10.42 12.11 6.68
N ASP A 193 -9.51 11.47 7.39
CA ASP A 193 -8.11 11.85 7.36
C ASP A 193 -7.51 11.56 5.97
N PRO A 194 -6.97 12.56 5.26
CA PRO A 194 -6.30 12.35 3.99
C PRO A 194 -5.14 11.36 4.05
N GLY A 195 -4.48 11.22 5.21
CA GLY A 195 -3.39 10.26 5.45
C GLY A 195 -3.79 8.80 5.24
N LEU A 196 -5.09 8.47 5.31
CA LEU A 196 -5.60 7.15 4.90
C LEU A 196 -5.40 6.90 3.41
N ILE A 197 -5.58 7.89 2.57
CA ILE A 197 -5.60 7.74 1.11
C ILE A 197 -4.25 8.04 0.48
N PHE A 198 -3.56 9.09 0.93
CA PHE A 198 -2.25 9.46 0.38
C PHE A 198 -1.25 9.82 1.46
N ASP A 199 0.02 9.69 1.11
CA ASP A 199 1.12 10.07 2.00
C ASP A 199 1.25 11.58 2.06
N PRO A 200 1.47 12.16 3.25
CA PRO A 200 1.76 13.57 3.35
C PRO A 200 3.07 13.88 2.60
N VAL A 201 3.03 14.89 1.74
CA VAL A 201 4.22 15.40 1.06
C VAL A 201 4.64 16.68 1.76
N LEU A 202 5.70 16.59 2.56
CA LEU A 202 6.35 17.76 3.12
C LEU A 202 7.17 18.42 2.00
N ARG A 203 6.63 19.47 1.40
CA ARG A 203 7.41 20.35 0.55
C ARG A 203 8.00 21.43 1.44
N PRO A 204 9.31 21.72 1.34
CA PRO A 204 9.85 22.91 1.93
C PRO A 204 9.08 24.09 1.32
N GLU A 205 8.48 24.93 2.12
CA GLU A 205 8.16 26.29 1.69
C GLU A 205 9.45 26.85 1.08
N GLU A 206 9.34 27.54 -0.05
CA GLU A 206 10.48 28.07 -0.82
C GLU A 206 11.33 29.01 0.06
N ASP A 207 12.15 28.41 0.91
CA ASP A 207 13.28 29.08 1.54
C ASP A 207 14.37 28.04 1.88
N ASP A 208 15.51 28.26 1.24
CA ASP A 208 16.78 27.58 1.33
C ASP A 208 17.07 26.73 2.58
N ALA A 209 16.72 25.46 2.57
CA ALA A 209 17.52 24.38 3.19
C ALA A 209 16.96 23.02 2.79
N VAL A 210 17.72 22.25 2.03
CA VAL A 210 17.43 20.82 1.76
C VAL A 210 17.44 20.06 3.10
N ARG A 211 16.28 19.91 3.72
CA ARG A 211 16.09 19.07 4.89
C ARG A 211 15.57 17.72 4.40
N GLN A 212 16.46 16.76 4.35
CA GLN A 212 16.11 15.37 4.11
C GLN A 212 15.25 14.91 5.29
N LEU A 213 13.96 14.66 5.02
CA LEU A 213 13.04 14.11 6.01
C LEU A 213 13.52 12.72 6.42
N THR A 214 13.80 12.58 7.69
CA THR A 214 14.09 11.29 8.30
C THR A 214 12.77 10.62 8.70
N PHE A 215 12.79 9.30 8.83
CA PHE A 215 11.67 8.52 9.36
C PHE A 215 11.24 9.02 10.76
N GLU A 216 12.17 9.58 11.54
CA GLU A 216 11.86 10.22 12.83
C GLU A 216 10.99 11.47 12.69
N ASP A 217 11.09 12.23 11.61
CA ASP A 217 10.23 13.39 11.36
C ASP A 217 8.79 12.94 11.06
N LEU A 218 8.63 11.82 10.34
CA LEU A 218 7.32 11.19 10.11
C LEU A 218 6.70 10.63 11.40
N LEU A 219 7.51 10.03 12.28
CA LEU A 219 7.05 9.54 13.57
C LEU A 219 6.71 10.69 14.55
N ARG A 220 7.40 11.83 14.47
CA ARG A 220 7.12 13.01 15.27
C ARG A 220 5.82 13.71 14.89
N GLU A 221 5.44 13.69 13.61
CA GLU A 221 4.15 14.23 13.18
C GLU A 221 2.99 13.34 13.65
N THR A 222 3.11 12.03 13.55
CA THR A 222 2.11 11.09 14.10
C THR A 222 2.07 11.06 15.63
N GLY A 223 3.16 11.46 16.31
CA GLY A 223 3.25 11.49 17.78
C GLY A 223 2.99 12.86 18.43
N ARG A 224 2.97 13.96 17.67
CA ARG A 224 2.77 15.31 18.22
C ARG A 224 1.32 15.69 18.52
N GLU A 225 0.37 14.90 18.06
CA GLU A 225 -1.05 15.14 18.34
C GLU A 225 -1.56 14.54 19.65
N ALA A 226 -0.68 13.89 20.44
CA ALA A 226 -1.06 13.32 21.73
C ALA A 226 -1.13 14.35 22.88
N ASP A 227 -0.70 15.60 22.69
CA ASP A 227 -0.71 16.60 23.78
C ASP A 227 -0.91 18.05 23.28
N GLY A 228 -2.13 18.39 22.86
CA GLY A 228 -2.48 19.77 22.52
C GLY A 228 -3.91 19.89 22.02
N GLY A 229 -4.84 20.14 22.92
CA GLY A 229 -6.27 20.20 22.67
C GLY A 229 -6.70 21.06 21.49
N HIS A 230 -7.19 20.41 20.44
CA HIS A 230 -8.15 20.96 19.50
C HIS A 230 -9.34 20.00 19.38
N PRO A 231 -10.58 20.49 19.50
CA PRO A 231 -11.77 19.65 19.46
C PRO A 231 -12.21 19.47 18.01
N ASP A 232 -11.71 18.43 17.34
CA ASP A 232 -12.39 17.75 16.24
C ASP A 232 -11.60 16.47 15.89
N HIS A 233 -11.96 15.37 16.59
CA HIS A 233 -11.31 14.08 16.46
C HIS A 233 -11.71 13.38 15.16
N LEU A 234 -11.04 13.70 14.04
CA LEU A 234 -11.12 12.93 12.79
C LEU A 234 -10.37 11.57 12.88
N HIS A 235 -9.57 11.37 13.95
CA HIS A 235 -8.70 10.20 14.13
C HIS A 235 -9.37 9.00 14.82
N THR A 236 -10.66 9.01 15.09
CA THR A 236 -11.35 7.96 15.86
C THR A 236 -11.71 6.70 15.06
N GLY A 237 -11.29 6.58 13.81
CA GLY A 237 -11.75 5.50 12.94
C GLY A 237 -10.65 4.55 12.41
N TYR A 238 -9.36 4.80 12.69
CA TYR A 238 -8.28 3.94 12.21
C TYR A 238 -7.09 3.96 13.15
N GLU A 239 -6.26 2.92 13.05
CA GLU A 239 -5.02 2.75 13.82
C GLU A 239 -3.81 2.77 12.88
N SER A 240 -2.70 3.31 13.37
CA SER A 240 -1.40 3.26 12.72
C SER A 240 -0.40 2.52 13.60
N VAL A 241 0.23 1.48 13.06
CA VAL A 241 1.21 0.65 13.76
C VAL A 241 2.56 0.80 13.07
N SER A 242 3.57 1.23 13.83
CA SER A 242 4.95 1.32 13.34
C SER A 242 5.76 0.11 13.81
N PHE A 243 6.47 -0.54 12.91
CA PHE A 243 7.35 -1.68 13.20
C PHE A 243 8.77 -1.39 12.75
N THR A 244 9.74 -1.64 13.63
CA THR A 244 11.17 -1.51 13.31
C THR A 244 11.92 -2.77 13.77
N SER A 245 12.85 -3.24 12.94
CA SER A 245 13.70 -4.39 13.27
C SER A 245 15.10 -4.20 12.69
N ASP A 246 16.11 -4.32 13.55
CA ASP A 246 17.53 -4.39 13.15
C ASP A 246 17.93 -5.84 12.76
N VAL A 247 17.03 -6.82 13.03
CA VAL A 247 17.19 -8.20 12.57
C VAL A 247 16.50 -8.32 11.21
N PRO A 248 17.19 -8.85 10.19
CA PRO A 248 16.60 -9.04 8.87
C PRO A 248 15.32 -9.91 8.91
N MET A 249 14.44 -9.70 7.95
CA MET A 249 13.24 -10.49 7.78
C MET A 249 13.53 -11.75 6.97
N ASP A 250 12.97 -12.88 7.38
CA ASP A 250 12.91 -14.09 6.56
C ASP A 250 11.93 -13.86 5.41
N PRO A 251 12.36 -13.94 4.14
CA PRO A 251 11.52 -13.61 3.00
C PRO A 251 10.26 -14.48 2.93
N ARG A 252 10.35 -15.77 3.27
CA ARG A 252 9.21 -16.71 3.18
C ARG A 252 8.17 -16.44 4.26
N ARG A 253 8.61 -16.19 5.49
CA ARG A 253 7.72 -15.86 6.61
C ARG A 253 7.05 -14.51 6.39
N PHE A 254 7.84 -13.54 5.92
CA PHE A 254 7.32 -12.21 5.64
C PHE A 254 6.29 -12.23 4.51
N MET A 255 6.53 -13.01 3.44
CA MET A 255 5.53 -13.20 2.40
C MET A 255 4.27 -13.92 2.91
N ALA A 256 4.43 -14.95 3.76
CA ALA A 256 3.28 -15.61 4.37
C ALA A 256 2.43 -14.65 5.22
N PHE A 257 3.05 -13.76 6.00
CA PHE A 257 2.36 -12.68 6.71
C PHE A 257 1.62 -11.75 5.73
N LEU A 258 2.28 -11.31 4.65
CA LEU A 258 1.67 -10.43 3.66
C LEU A 258 0.51 -11.09 2.90
N ASP A 259 0.53 -12.41 2.71
CA ASP A 259 -0.56 -13.17 2.07
C ASP A 259 -1.73 -13.41 3.04
N SER A 260 -1.45 -13.55 4.35
CA SER A 260 -2.45 -13.80 5.39
C SER A 260 -2.89 -12.55 6.16
N ARG A 261 -2.60 -11.37 5.66
CA ARG A 261 -2.93 -10.08 6.34
C ARG A 261 -4.32 -10.11 6.98
N PRO A 262 -4.46 -9.61 8.23
CA PRO A 262 -5.75 -9.57 8.91
C PRO A 262 -6.73 -8.66 8.16
N ALA A 263 -8.02 -8.95 8.30
CA ALA A 263 -9.07 -8.04 7.84
C ALA A 263 -8.94 -6.69 8.54
N GLY A 264 -9.28 -5.62 7.86
CA GLY A 264 -9.13 -4.26 8.38
C GLY A 264 -7.74 -3.65 8.20
N LEU A 265 -6.72 -4.42 7.84
CA LEU A 265 -5.40 -3.88 7.49
C LEU A 265 -5.43 -3.35 6.04
N TYR A 266 -5.47 -2.03 5.92
CA TYR A 266 -5.66 -1.34 4.65
C TYR A 266 -4.36 -1.13 3.88
N ARG A 267 -3.31 -0.64 4.57
CA ARG A 267 -2.09 -0.20 3.90
C ARG A 267 -0.85 -0.59 4.70
N ILE A 268 0.19 -1.03 3.99
CA ILE A 268 1.54 -1.23 4.55
C ILE A 268 2.53 -0.51 3.65
N LYS A 269 3.42 0.26 4.26
CA LYS A 269 4.52 0.94 3.55
C LYS A 269 5.79 0.94 4.39
N GLY A 270 6.92 1.10 3.72
CA GLY A 270 8.22 1.22 4.37
C GLY A 270 9.30 0.48 3.62
N PHE A 271 10.28 -0.01 4.35
CA PHE A 271 11.44 -0.70 3.81
C PHE A 271 11.65 -2.02 4.53
N ALA A 272 11.94 -3.08 3.79
CA ALA A 272 12.27 -4.39 4.32
C ALA A 272 13.75 -4.73 4.03
N ASP A 273 14.45 -5.20 5.06
CA ASP A 273 15.79 -5.79 4.97
C ASP A 273 15.65 -7.31 4.99
N PHE A 274 16.14 -7.97 3.94
CA PHE A 274 16.18 -9.43 3.84
C PHE A 274 17.58 -10.01 4.11
N GLY A 275 18.51 -9.19 4.57
CA GLY A 275 19.85 -9.57 5.01
C GLY A 275 20.61 -10.40 3.98
N ALA A 276 20.93 -11.67 4.33
CA ALA A 276 21.64 -12.58 3.44
C ALA A 276 20.88 -12.94 2.17
N GLY A 277 19.54 -12.75 2.12
CA GLY A 277 18.73 -13.00 0.94
C GLY A 277 19.09 -12.06 -0.22
N ASP A 278 19.28 -10.77 0.08
CA ASP A 278 19.83 -9.77 -0.84
C ASP A 278 20.60 -8.69 -0.04
N PRO A 279 21.89 -8.90 0.20
CA PRO A 279 22.68 -8.00 1.02
C PRO A 279 22.97 -6.64 0.34
N ALA A 280 22.71 -6.51 -0.96
CA ALA A 280 22.97 -5.29 -1.73
C ALA A 280 21.84 -4.27 -1.61
N ASN A 281 20.61 -4.74 -1.41
CA ASN A 281 19.43 -3.91 -1.50
C ASN A 281 18.58 -3.92 -0.21
N THR A 282 17.86 -2.82 0.01
CA THR A 282 16.63 -2.78 0.79
C THR A 282 15.44 -2.74 -0.16
N TYR A 283 14.30 -3.19 0.28
CA TYR A 283 13.09 -3.27 -0.54
C TYR A 283 12.02 -2.30 -0.05
N ALA A 284 11.76 -1.25 -0.83
CA ALA A 284 10.61 -0.41 -0.56
C ALA A 284 9.33 -1.23 -0.78
N LEU A 285 8.53 -1.35 0.27
CA LEU A 285 7.26 -2.07 0.27
C LEU A 285 6.11 -1.09 0.11
N HIS A 286 5.22 -1.43 -0.81
CA HIS A 286 3.93 -0.78 -0.95
C HIS A 286 2.84 -1.85 -1.06
N ALA A 287 1.93 -1.87 -0.09
CA ALA A 287 0.77 -2.73 -0.10
C ALA A 287 -0.49 -1.91 0.20
N VAL A 288 -1.56 -2.14 -0.59
CA VAL A 288 -2.88 -1.53 -0.39
C VAL A 288 -3.91 -2.62 -0.66
N GLY A 289 -4.76 -2.94 0.32
CA GLY A 289 -5.69 -4.04 0.23
C GLY A 289 -4.99 -5.34 -0.20
N GLY A 290 -5.44 -5.93 -1.30
CA GLY A 290 -4.82 -7.13 -1.90
C GLY A 290 -3.57 -6.86 -2.72
N PHE A 291 -3.33 -5.60 -3.13
CA PHE A 291 -2.18 -5.25 -3.95
C PHE A 291 -0.88 -5.25 -3.15
N LEU A 292 0.19 -5.76 -3.76
CA LEU A 292 1.52 -5.84 -3.16
C LEU A 292 2.59 -5.52 -4.20
N ARG A 293 3.58 -4.72 -3.81
CA ARG A 293 4.72 -4.39 -4.66
C ARG A 293 5.98 -4.16 -3.84
N PHE A 294 7.08 -4.68 -4.34
CA PHE A 294 8.42 -4.39 -3.85
C PHE A 294 9.23 -3.64 -4.91
N VAL A 295 10.03 -2.68 -4.46
CA VAL A 295 10.99 -1.97 -5.31
C VAL A 295 12.36 -2.07 -4.66
N PRO A 296 13.32 -2.80 -5.25
CA PRO A 296 14.67 -2.89 -4.72
C PRO A 296 15.37 -1.54 -4.82
N ARG A 297 16.09 -1.18 -3.78
CA ARG A 297 16.90 0.03 -3.70
C ARG A 297 18.25 -0.32 -3.08
N PRO A 298 19.37 0.00 -3.73
CA PRO A 298 20.69 -0.18 -3.11
C PRO A 298 20.79 0.57 -1.78
N TRP A 299 21.44 -0.06 -0.78
CA TRP A 299 21.75 0.60 0.46
C TRP A 299 22.67 1.81 0.24
N ALA A 300 22.36 2.94 0.88
CA ALA A 300 23.29 4.04 0.94
C ALA A 300 24.48 3.68 1.86
N ARG A 301 25.64 4.34 1.65
CA ARG A 301 26.92 3.96 2.28
C ARG A 301 26.86 3.90 3.81
N ASP A 302 26.13 4.82 4.43
CA ASP A 302 26.03 4.98 5.89
C ASP A 302 24.61 4.72 6.41
N GLU A 303 23.76 4.11 5.60
CA GLU A 303 22.37 3.81 5.96
C GLU A 303 22.32 2.61 6.91
N PRO A 304 21.69 2.72 8.09
CA PRO A 304 21.51 1.60 8.99
C PRO A 304 20.62 0.55 8.36
N ARG A 305 21.11 -0.70 8.31
CA ARG A 305 20.33 -1.82 7.77
C ARG A 305 19.24 -2.21 8.75
N ARG A 306 18.02 -1.96 8.38
CA ARG A 306 16.85 -2.28 9.20
C ARG A 306 15.58 -2.35 8.37
N THR A 307 14.63 -3.12 8.86
CA THR A 307 13.25 -3.08 8.39
C THR A 307 12.49 -1.99 9.14
N GLN A 308 11.77 -1.15 8.42
CA GLN A 308 10.91 -0.11 8.97
C GLN A 308 9.59 -0.09 8.21
N LEU A 309 8.48 -0.39 8.90
CA LEU A 309 7.15 -0.48 8.30
C LEU A 309 6.15 0.39 9.07
N VAL A 310 5.22 0.97 8.34
CA VAL A 310 4.02 1.60 8.89
C VAL A 310 2.82 0.85 8.32
N LEU A 311 1.96 0.37 9.21
CA LEU A 311 0.74 -0.36 8.90
C LEU A 311 -0.44 0.51 9.30
N ILE A 312 -1.43 0.66 8.43
CA ILE A 312 -2.62 1.49 8.64
C ILE A 312 -3.85 0.61 8.43
N GLY A 313 -4.77 0.66 9.38
CA GLY A 313 -5.98 -0.15 9.31
C GLY A 313 -7.07 0.33 10.26
N SER A 314 -8.19 -0.36 10.27
CA SER A 314 -9.30 -0.12 11.21
C SER A 314 -9.69 -1.43 11.89
N GLY A 315 -9.78 -1.40 13.23
CA GLY A 315 -10.06 -2.59 14.03
C GLY A 315 -8.94 -3.63 14.00
N ILE A 316 -7.67 -3.19 13.84
CA ILE A 316 -6.49 -4.05 13.82
C ILE A 316 -5.93 -4.21 15.25
N ASP A 317 -5.45 -5.41 15.55
CA ASP A 317 -4.74 -5.69 16.80
C ASP A 317 -3.25 -5.35 16.65
N ALA A 318 -2.84 -4.23 17.22
CA ALA A 318 -1.46 -3.75 17.14
C ALA A 318 -0.45 -4.72 17.79
N GLU A 319 -0.81 -5.36 18.92
CA GLU A 319 0.07 -6.30 19.60
C GLU A 319 0.24 -7.58 18.78
N ALA A 320 -0.86 -8.11 18.23
CA ALA A 320 -0.81 -9.28 17.35
C ALA A 320 0.03 -8.99 16.11
N LEU A 321 -0.14 -7.84 15.45
CA LEU A 321 0.65 -7.42 14.29
C LEU A 321 2.14 -7.30 14.62
N HIS A 322 2.48 -6.68 15.76
CA HIS A 322 3.87 -6.60 16.20
C HIS A 322 4.49 -7.98 16.40
N LYS A 323 3.75 -8.90 17.02
CA LYS A 323 4.20 -10.28 17.25
C LYS A 323 4.40 -11.02 15.92
N GLU A 324 3.40 -11.00 15.04
CA GLU A 324 3.49 -11.67 13.74
C GLU A 324 4.67 -11.15 12.92
N LEU A 325 4.90 -9.84 12.89
CA LEU A 325 6.06 -9.24 12.22
C LEU A 325 7.38 -9.61 12.91
N ALA A 326 7.41 -9.71 14.25
CA ALA A 326 8.60 -10.14 14.97
C ALA A 326 8.92 -11.62 14.67
N ASP A 327 7.92 -12.46 14.51
CA ASP A 327 8.05 -13.87 14.15
C ASP A 327 8.55 -14.07 12.70
N CYS A 328 8.44 -13.03 11.85
CA CYS A 328 9.01 -13.03 10.51
C CYS A 328 10.52 -12.77 10.47
N ARG A 329 11.17 -12.46 11.59
CA ARG A 329 12.63 -12.27 11.63
C ARG A 329 13.38 -13.55 11.35
N VAL A 330 14.58 -13.42 10.78
CA VAL A 330 15.51 -14.55 10.67
C VAL A 330 15.86 -15.05 12.06
N ILE A 331 15.69 -16.36 12.29
CA ILE A 331 16.14 -16.98 13.53
C ILE A 331 17.65 -17.19 13.39
N PRO A 332 18.48 -16.61 14.29
CA PRO A 332 19.89 -16.95 14.30
C PRO A 332 20.01 -18.47 14.49
N HIS A 333 20.67 -19.16 13.55
CA HIS A 333 21.08 -20.53 13.82
C HIS A 333 21.98 -20.46 15.06
N GLN A 334 21.51 -20.98 16.19
CA GLN A 334 22.39 -21.33 17.29
C GLN A 334 23.32 -22.39 16.71
N GLY A 335 24.55 -21.97 16.39
CA GLY A 335 25.58 -22.88 15.94
C GLY A 335 25.59 -24.05 16.90
N LEU A 336 25.58 -25.26 16.35
CA LEU A 336 25.95 -26.46 17.07
C LEU A 336 27.30 -26.13 17.71
N THR A 337 27.30 -25.87 19.01
CA THR A 337 28.49 -25.76 19.81
C THR A 337 29.21 -27.12 19.65
N ASP A 338 30.47 -27.01 19.27
CA ASP A 338 31.41 -28.08 19.14
C ASP A 338 31.13 -29.23 20.09
N GLY A 339 30.95 -30.43 19.51
CA GLY A 339 30.95 -31.66 20.25
C GLY A 339 32.29 -31.79 20.99
N PRO A 340 32.36 -32.59 22.07
CA PRO A 340 33.54 -32.67 22.94
C PRO A 340 34.77 -33.10 22.15
N GLU A 341 35.87 -32.38 22.37
CA GLU A 341 37.21 -32.72 21.88
C GLU A 341 37.49 -34.21 22.18
N ALA A 342 37.53 -35.02 21.12
CA ALA A 342 38.04 -36.38 21.21
C ALA A 342 39.56 -36.26 21.36
N SER A 343 40.07 -36.48 22.56
CA SER A 343 41.48 -36.72 22.85
C SER A 343 41.98 -37.88 22.01
N TYR A 344 42.81 -37.63 21.04
CA TYR A 344 43.57 -38.65 20.31
C TYR A 344 44.78 -39.07 21.17
N GLU A 345 44.72 -40.28 21.64
CA GLU A 345 45.90 -41.02 22.11
C GLU A 345 46.72 -41.47 20.90
N ASP A 346 48.00 -41.26 21.03
CA ASP A 346 49.10 -41.59 20.15
C ASP A 346 49.20 -43.11 19.90
N GLY A 347 49.27 -43.53 18.67
CA GLY A 347 49.41 -44.93 18.25
C GLY A 347 50.09 -45.02 16.88
N SER A 348 51.40 -45.19 16.89
CA SER A 348 52.34 -45.37 15.79
C SER A 348 51.95 -46.45 14.76
N GLY A 349 52.12 -46.13 13.45
CA GLY A 349 52.19 -47.12 12.35
C GLY A 349 51.91 -46.53 10.97
N GLY A 350 53.00 -46.23 10.18
CA GLY A 350 52.91 -45.79 8.78
C GLY A 350 52.70 -46.98 7.81
N PRO A 351 53.03 -46.83 6.47
CA PRO A 351 52.70 -45.71 5.56
C PRO A 351 51.92 -46.17 4.30
N GLU A 352 51.67 -45.20 3.38
CA GLU A 352 51.27 -45.36 1.96
C GLU A 352 49.79 -45.55 1.65
N THR A 353 49.15 -44.52 1.10
CA THR A 353 48.96 -44.36 -0.35
C THR A 353 48.35 -42.99 -0.65
N ALA A 354 48.96 -42.31 -1.62
CA ALA A 354 48.44 -41.07 -2.22
C ALA A 354 47.12 -41.32 -2.94
N GLY A 355 46.07 -40.57 -2.56
CA GLY A 355 44.79 -40.50 -3.26
C GLY A 355 44.34 -39.08 -3.29
N GLN A 356 44.43 -38.45 -4.46
CA GLN A 356 43.94 -37.12 -4.79
C GLN A 356 42.46 -37.01 -4.41
N GLY A 357 42.11 -36.11 -3.50
CA GLY A 357 40.78 -35.66 -3.22
C GLY A 357 40.73 -34.13 -3.33
N TRP A 358 40.83 -33.61 -4.54
CA TRP A 358 40.41 -32.27 -4.89
C TRP A 358 38.98 -32.37 -5.39
N ALA A 359 38.03 -32.22 -4.52
CA ALA A 359 36.62 -32.04 -4.85
C ALA A 359 35.93 -31.26 -3.73
N ASP A 360 35.15 -30.29 -4.14
CA ASP A 360 33.98 -29.66 -3.51
C ASP A 360 34.12 -28.54 -2.47
N ALA A 361 34.98 -27.55 -2.76
CA ALA A 361 34.75 -26.22 -2.20
C ALA A 361 33.85 -25.34 -3.11
N GLY A 362 33.57 -25.78 -4.34
CA GLY A 362 32.74 -25.04 -5.31
C GLY A 362 31.23 -25.31 -5.17
N ASP A 363 30.86 -26.48 -4.71
CA ASP A 363 29.46 -26.93 -4.70
C ASP A 363 28.67 -26.34 -3.49
N ALA A 364 29.29 -26.23 -2.33
CA ALA A 364 28.66 -25.66 -1.14
C ALA A 364 28.33 -24.16 -1.26
N GLY A 365 29.10 -23.44 -2.09
CA GLY A 365 28.84 -22.01 -2.37
C GLY A 365 27.66 -21.80 -3.34
N GLN A 366 27.51 -22.72 -4.29
CA GLN A 366 26.48 -22.71 -5.30
C GLN A 366 25.13 -23.12 -4.71
N ASP A 367 25.10 -24.17 -3.89
CA ASP A 367 23.91 -24.61 -3.16
C ASP A 367 23.38 -23.54 -2.20
N ALA A 368 24.27 -22.81 -1.50
CA ALA A 368 23.89 -21.71 -0.62
C ALA A 368 23.36 -20.48 -1.40
N ALA A 369 23.84 -20.21 -2.61
CA ALA A 369 23.33 -19.16 -3.49
C ALA A 369 21.95 -19.54 -4.02
N ASP A 370 21.76 -20.77 -4.48
CA ASP A 370 20.49 -21.29 -4.98
C ASP A 370 19.42 -21.35 -3.87
N GLU A 371 19.80 -21.63 -2.63
CA GLU A 371 18.88 -21.62 -1.51
C GLU A 371 18.44 -20.20 -1.09
N ARG A 372 19.35 -19.23 -1.19
CA ARG A 372 19.07 -17.80 -1.00
C ARG A 372 18.11 -17.28 -2.08
N GLU A 373 18.38 -17.57 -3.34
CA GLU A 373 17.56 -17.17 -4.46
C GLU A 373 16.15 -17.78 -4.35
N ARG A 374 16.04 -19.07 -4.00
CA ARG A 374 14.77 -19.74 -3.71
C ARG A 374 14.03 -19.11 -2.51
N GLY A 375 14.75 -18.60 -1.51
CA GLY A 375 14.20 -17.85 -0.39
C GLY A 375 13.52 -16.56 -0.82
N MET A 376 14.14 -15.81 -1.72
CA MET A 376 13.66 -14.51 -2.21
C MET A 376 12.57 -14.63 -3.29
N TRP A 377 12.30 -15.78 -3.85
CA TRP A 377 11.37 -15.98 -4.97
C TRP A 377 9.98 -15.39 -4.72
N GLY A 378 9.46 -15.54 -3.49
CA GLY A 378 8.20 -14.95 -3.08
C GLY A 378 8.18 -13.42 -3.22
N VAL A 379 9.25 -12.76 -2.80
CA VAL A 379 9.41 -11.30 -2.88
C VAL A 379 9.61 -10.85 -4.33
N LEU A 380 10.49 -11.55 -5.07
CA LEU A 380 10.84 -11.19 -6.46
C LEU A 380 9.65 -11.27 -7.42
N ARG A 381 8.63 -12.09 -7.14
CA ARG A 381 7.38 -12.12 -7.90
C ARG A 381 6.62 -10.79 -7.91
N TYR A 382 6.81 -9.95 -6.91
CA TYR A 382 6.17 -8.64 -6.77
C TYR A 382 7.13 -7.49 -7.06
N VAL A 383 8.33 -7.79 -7.58
CA VAL A 383 9.26 -6.81 -8.13
C VAL A 383 8.98 -6.67 -9.61
N ARG A 384 8.68 -5.45 -10.07
CA ARG A 384 8.58 -5.19 -11.52
C ARG A 384 9.98 -5.36 -12.11
N GLN A 385 10.15 -6.28 -13.05
CA GLN A 385 11.34 -6.32 -13.86
C GLN A 385 11.36 -5.06 -14.73
N PRO A 386 12.50 -4.34 -14.86
CA PRO A 386 12.64 -3.36 -15.92
C PRO A 386 12.43 -4.10 -17.25
N ASP A 387 11.55 -3.56 -18.10
CA ASP A 387 11.35 -4.09 -19.44
C ASP A 387 12.74 -4.21 -20.09
N GLU A 388 13.07 -5.42 -20.53
CA GLU A 388 14.24 -5.63 -21.38
C GLU A 388 13.87 -4.96 -22.72
N ASP A 389 14.44 -3.76 -22.97
CA ASP A 389 14.42 -3.10 -24.29
C ASP A 389 15.24 -3.88 -25.33
#